data_5402a77123dfa8df09eeeaf2bed48c54
#
_entry.id   5402a77123dfa8df09eeeaf2bed48c54
#
_cell.length_a   1.000
_cell.length_b   1.000
_cell.length_c   1.000
_cell.angle_alpha   90.00
_cell.angle_beta   90.00
_cell.angle_gamma   90.00
#
_symmetry.space_group_name_H-M   'P 1'
#
loop_
_entity.id
_entity.type
_entity.pdbx_description
1 polymer ?
#
loop_
_entity_poly.entity_id
_entity_poly.type
_entity_poly.pdbx_seq_one_letter_code
_entity_poly.pdbx_strand_id
1 'polypeptide(L)'
;ICGDASAKGISDDPKNDTRLRLSGVQGEGNITLRIEDIHSKMFSSVPAKFHDLLEIATYVYSADQVILRGADDVDNFGYGWRRDLHFVVPVRNPDFWNSAEMKIALTSTLGFLSDDNYEFTFVKLEQDHSIQDYLEFNDAQDMYGRPEQVVMFSGGLDSLAGALDEVLSQKRRVVLVTHTATPKLNTRH
;
A
#
# COMPACT_ATOMS: atom_id res chain seq x y z
N ILE A 1 7.21 8.01 -11.17
CA ILE A 1 6.71 7.08 -12.19
C ILE A 1 6.75 5.68 -11.61
N CYS A 2 5.64 4.97 -11.61
CA CYS A 2 5.48 3.68 -10.98
C CYS A 2 5.46 2.55 -12.01
N GLY A 3 6.11 1.43 -11.68
CA GLY A 3 6.18 0.26 -12.54
C GLY A 3 6.74 0.56 -13.92
N ASP A 4 6.12 -0.04 -14.93
CA ASP A 4 6.45 0.15 -16.35
C ASP A 4 5.56 1.22 -17.00
N ALA A 5 4.89 2.07 -16.20
CA ALA A 5 4.09 3.17 -16.71
C ALA A 5 4.93 4.08 -17.60
N SER A 6 4.37 4.44 -18.76
CA SER A 6 4.97 5.43 -19.64
C SER A 6 4.44 6.81 -19.28
N ALA A 7 5.35 7.72 -19.00
CA ALA A 7 5.04 9.13 -18.77
C ALA A 7 4.93 9.95 -20.08
N LYS A 8 4.56 9.32 -21.19
CA LYS A 8 4.42 10.03 -22.48
C LYS A 8 3.45 11.21 -22.33
N GLY A 9 3.98 12.43 -22.44
CA GLY A 9 3.21 13.68 -22.34
C GLY A 9 3.16 14.28 -20.93
N ILE A 10 3.75 13.63 -19.93
CA ILE A 10 4.04 14.20 -18.61
C ILE A 10 5.53 14.58 -18.65
N SER A 11 5.89 15.75 -18.15
CA SER A 11 7.25 16.29 -18.24
C SER A 11 8.30 15.21 -17.92
N ASP A 12 9.06 14.80 -18.95
CA ASP A 12 10.24 13.94 -18.77
C ASP A 12 11.39 14.82 -18.26
N ASP A 13 11.33 15.27 -17.00
CA ASP A 13 12.48 15.89 -16.35
C ASP A 13 13.22 14.81 -15.51
N PRO A 14 14.28 14.20 -16.06
CA PRO A 14 15.00 13.10 -15.38
C PRO A 14 15.60 13.50 -14.04
N LYS A 15 15.71 14.81 -13.75
CA LYS A 15 16.25 15.31 -12.49
C LYS A 15 15.24 15.27 -11.35
N ASN A 16 13.94 15.35 -11.69
CA ASN A 16 12.83 15.34 -10.72
C ASN A 16 12.01 14.05 -10.76
N ASP A 17 12.31 13.15 -11.69
CA ASP A 17 11.59 11.89 -11.83
C ASP A 17 12.21 10.78 -11.01
N THR A 18 11.47 10.25 -10.04
CA THR A 18 11.82 9.03 -9.33
C THR A 18 11.04 7.85 -9.91
N ARG A 19 11.75 6.79 -10.33
CA ARG A 19 11.11 5.59 -10.85
C ARG A 19 11.07 4.49 -9.79
N LEU A 20 9.86 4.06 -9.47
CA LEU A 20 9.56 3.02 -8.49
C LEU A 20 9.09 1.76 -9.22
N ARG A 21 9.75 0.63 -8.99
CA ARG A 21 9.41 -0.67 -9.60
C ARG A 21 9.14 -1.70 -8.52
N LEU A 22 7.92 -2.21 -8.51
CA LEU A 22 7.54 -3.34 -7.66
C LEU A 22 8.06 -4.65 -8.25
N SER A 23 8.51 -5.54 -7.37
CA SER A 23 8.78 -6.94 -7.70
C SER A 23 8.36 -7.83 -6.53
N GLY A 24 7.85 -9.03 -6.83
CA GLY A 24 7.65 -10.09 -5.84
C GLY A 24 8.97 -10.74 -5.40
N VAL A 25 10.03 -10.60 -6.21
CA VAL A 25 11.35 -11.18 -5.96
C VAL A 25 12.33 -10.11 -5.54
N GLN A 26 13.05 -10.37 -4.46
CA GLN A 26 14.07 -9.44 -3.97
C GLN A 26 15.19 -9.26 -5.01
N GLY A 27 15.45 -8.02 -5.40
CA GLY A 27 16.54 -7.65 -6.32
C GLY A 27 16.14 -7.44 -7.78
N GLU A 28 14.91 -7.77 -8.19
CA GLU A 28 14.42 -7.50 -9.55
C GLU A 28 13.79 -6.10 -9.71
N GLY A 29 13.38 -5.49 -8.60
CA GLY A 29 12.85 -4.13 -8.53
C GLY A 29 13.54 -3.32 -7.43
N ASN A 30 13.17 -2.07 -7.26
CA ASN A 30 13.62 -1.25 -6.13
C ASN A 30 12.63 -1.27 -4.95
N ILE A 31 11.48 -1.94 -5.11
CA ILE A 31 10.49 -2.17 -4.06
C ILE A 31 10.08 -3.64 -4.10
N THR A 32 10.09 -4.31 -2.96
CA THR A 32 9.63 -5.70 -2.84
C THR A 32 8.25 -5.73 -2.19
N LEU A 33 7.25 -6.25 -2.92
CA LEU A 33 5.89 -6.49 -2.41
C LEU A 33 5.51 -7.93 -2.72
N ARG A 34 5.33 -8.74 -1.65
CA ARG A 34 4.96 -10.15 -1.76
C ARG A 34 3.46 -10.32 -1.52
N ILE A 35 2.67 -10.11 -2.56
CA ILE A 35 1.21 -10.24 -2.50
C ILE A 35 0.80 -11.70 -2.27
N GLU A 36 1.58 -12.66 -2.79
CA GLU A 36 1.36 -14.10 -2.60
C GLU A 36 1.35 -14.50 -1.12
N ASP A 37 2.17 -13.87 -0.30
CA ASP A 37 2.19 -14.11 1.15
C ASP A 37 0.87 -13.68 1.82
N ILE A 38 0.23 -12.65 1.30
CA ILE A 38 -1.07 -12.17 1.77
C ILE A 38 -2.17 -13.17 1.36
N HIS A 39 -2.19 -13.57 0.09
CA HIS A 39 -3.13 -14.55 -0.44
C HIS A 39 -3.07 -15.88 0.31
N SER A 40 -1.85 -16.39 0.53
CA SER A 40 -1.65 -17.64 1.23
C SER A 40 -2.16 -17.63 2.68
N LYS A 41 -2.06 -16.48 3.35
CA LYS A 41 -2.55 -16.33 4.73
C LYS A 41 -4.04 -16.06 4.83
N MET A 42 -4.63 -15.46 3.80
CA MET A 42 -6.07 -15.17 3.77
C MET A 42 -6.89 -16.34 3.21
N PHE A 43 -6.25 -17.34 2.61
CA PHE A 43 -6.91 -18.50 1.95
C PHE A 43 -7.97 -18.05 0.92
N SER A 44 -7.79 -16.90 0.31
CA SER A 44 -8.73 -16.38 -0.68
C SER A 44 -8.04 -15.49 -1.70
N SER A 45 -8.60 -15.42 -2.90
CA SER A 45 -8.16 -14.47 -3.92
C SER A 45 -8.55 -13.05 -3.52
N VAL A 46 -7.59 -12.13 -3.57
CA VAL A 46 -7.85 -10.71 -3.34
C VAL A 46 -8.40 -10.09 -4.62
N PRO A 47 -9.54 -9.39 -4.61
CA PRO A 47 -10.08 -8.75 -5.81
C PRO A 47 -9.10 -7.74 -6.42
N ALA A 48 -9.09 -7.62 -7.75
CA ALA A 48 -8.17 -6.76 -8.51
C ALA A 48 -8.08 -5.31 -8.01
N LYS A 49 -9.20 -4.73 -7.55
CA LYS A 49 -9.22 -3.37 -6.98
C LYS A 49 -8.41 -3.24 -5.70
N PHE A 50 -8.37 -4.28 -4.87
CA PHE A 50 -7.56 -4.29 -3.65
C PHE A 50 -6.08 -4.53 -3.95
N HIS A 51 -5.76 -5.28 -5.01
CA HIS A 51 -4.39 -5.37 -5.53
C HIS A 51 -3.90 -3.99 -5.95
N ASP A 52 -4.67 -3.29 -6.80
CA ASP A 52 -4.35 -1.94 -7.23
C ASP A 52 -4.16 -1.01 -6.02
N LEU A 53 -5.06 -1.06 -5.03
CA LEU A 53 -4.95 -0.23 -3.82
C LEU A 53 -3.67 -0.54 -3.02
N LEU A 54 -3.32 -1.81 -2.87
CA LEU A 54 -2.12 -2.22 -2.17
C LEU A 54 -0.85 -1.77 -2.90
N GLU A 55 -0.82 -1.88 -4.22
CA GLU A 55 0.28 -1.39 -5.05
C GLU A 55 0.38 0.14 -4.98
N ILE A 56 -0.74 0.88 -5.08
CA ILE A 56 -0.78 2.34 -4.92
C ILE A 56 -0.21 2.74 -3.54
N ALA A 57 -0.69 2.11 -2.47
CA ALA A 57 -0.22 2.40 -1.11
C ALA A 57 1.28 2.11 -0.96
N THR A 58 1.76 1.05 -1.57
CA THR A 58 3.19 0.69 -1.55
C THR A 58 4.04 1.71 -2.31
N TYR A 59 3.58 2.19 -3.46
CA TYR A 59 4.27 3.25 -4.20
C TYR A 59 4.33 4.55 -3.42
N VAL A 60 3.21 4.97 -2.82
CA VAL A 60 3.14 6.20 -2.00
C VAL A 60 4.07 6.09 -0.79
N TYR A 61 4.01 4.98 -0.06
CA TYR A 61 4.89 4.73 1.08
C TYR A 61 6.36 4.75 0.69
N SER A 62 6.73 4.11 -0.42
CA SER A 62 8.11 4.06 -0.90
C SER A 62 8.60 5.42 -1.36
N ALA A 63 7.76 6.20 -2.03
CA ALA A 63 8.09 7.58 -2.41
C ALA A 63 8.34 8.45 -1.17
N ASP A 64 7.52 8.32 -0.14
CA ASP A 64 7.69 9.04 1.12
C ASP A 64 9.03 8.73 1.80
N GLN A 65 9.54 7.50 1.68
CA GLN A 65 10.85 7.12 2.24
C GLN A 65 12.04 7.66 1.43
N VAL A 66 11.87 7.92 0.13
CA VAL A 66 12.97 8.28 -0.77
C VAL A 66 13.01 9.79 -1.04
N ILE A 67 11.85 10.44 -1.13
CA ILE A 67 11.75 11.86 -1.46
C ILE A 67 11.84 12.67 -0.18
N LEU A 68 12.95 13.39 0.00
CA LEU A 68 13.18 14.21 1.17
C LEU A 68 12.20 15.39 1.24
N ARG A 69 11.91 15.83 2.45
CA ARG A 69 11.15 17.04 2.74
C ARG A 69 12.11 18.21 2.97
N GLY A 70 11.68 19.38 2.52
CA GLY A 70 12.47 20.61 2.67
C GLY A 70 13.53 20.77 1.58
N ALA A 71 14.06 21.99 1.45
CA ALA A 71 15.22 22.27 0.63
C ALA A 71 16.49 22.13 1.46
N ASP A 72 17.65 22.00 0.79
CA ASP A 72 18.97 21.91 1.43
C ASP A 72 19.34 23.14 2.30
N ASP A 73 18.62 24.24 2.14
CA ASP A 73 18.74 25.46 2.95
C ASP A 73 17.88 25.33 4.23
N VAL A 74 18.54 24.90 5.29
CA VAL A 74 17.97 24.61 6.62
C VAL A 74 17.38 25.84 7.32
N ASP A 75 17.62 27.07 6.83
CA ASP A 75 17.26 28.32 7.51
C ASP A 75 15.82 28.79 7.24
N ASN A 76 15.06 28.12 6.38
CA ASN A 76 13.68 28.48 6.06
C ASN A 76 12.67 27.55 6.74
N PHE A 77 12.41 27.78 8.01
CA PHE A 77 11.35 27.12 8.76
C PHE A 77 10.02 27.09 7.98
N GLY A 78 9.65 25.93 7.47
CA GLY A 78 8.37 25.68 6.80
C GLY A 78 8.30 26.01 5.31
N TYR A 79 9.29 26.65 4.70
CA TYR A 79 9.32 26.88 3.26
C TYR A 79 9.77 25.60 2.56
N GLY A 80 8.94 25.06 1.64
CA GLY A 80 9.24 23.82 0.92
C GLY A 80 9.00 22.53 1.74
N TRP A 81 8.36 22.61 2.92
CA TRP A 81 8.02 21.43 3.70
C TRP A 81 7.01 20.54 3.00
N ARG A 82 5.97 21.15 2.41
CA ARG A 82 4.95 20.46 1.64
C ARG A 82 5.48 20.12 0.26
N ARG A 83 5.43 18.83 -0.10
CA ARG A 83 5.83 18.34 -1.41
C ARG A 83 4.65 18.33 -2.36
N ASP A 84 4.90 18.57 -3.64
CA ASP A 84 3.96 18.35 -4.74
C ASP A 84 4.33 17.04 -5.42
N LEU A 85 3.55 15.98 -5.18
CA LEU A 85 3.83 14.62 -5.61
C LEU A 85 2.85 14.19 -6.69
N HIS A 86 3.35 14.02 -7.91
CA HIS A 86 2.55 13.49 -9.02
C HIS A 86 2.93 12.03 -9.28
N PHE A 87 1.95 11.13 -9.11
CA PHE A 87 2.10 9.70 -9.33
C PHE A 87 1.50 9.27 -10.65
N VAL A 88 2.28 8.59 -11.49
CA VAL A 88 1.80 7.87 -12.67
C VAL A 88 1.83 6.39 -12.34
N VAL A 89 0.65 5.77 -12.17
CA VAL A 89 0.51 4.42 -11.62
C VAL A 89 -0.20 3.51 -12.61
N PRO A 90 0.41 2.37 -12.99
CA PRO A 90 -0.29 1.35 -13.77
C PRO A 90 -1.27 0.59 -12.86
N VAL A 91 -2.50 0.42 -13.33
CA VAL A 91 -3.58 -0.25 -12.60
C VAL A 91 -4.40 -1.15 -13.53
N ARG A 92 -5.08 -2.13 -12.96
CA ARG A 92 -5.94 -3.08 -13.70
C ARG A 92 -7.21 -2.43 -14.20
N ASN A 93 -7.76 -1.47 -13.42
CA ASN A 93 -8.99 -0.74 -13.76
C ASN A 93 -8.78 0.79 -13.74
N PRO A 94 -8.18 1.38 -14.79
CA PRO A 94 -7.88 2.81 -14.83
C PRO A 94 -9.14 3.70 -14.80
N ASP A 95 -10.27 3.26 -15.35
CA ASP A 95 -11.51 4.06 -15.35
C ASP A 95 -12.03 4.25 -13.92
N PHE A 96 -11.98 3.21 -13.10
CA PHE A 96 -12.35 3.28 -11.69
C PHE A 96 -11.44 4.26 -10.92
N TRP A 97 -10.11 4.10 -11.06
CA TRP A 97 -9.14 4.90 -10.32
C TRP A 97 -9.05 6.36 -10.82
N ASN A 98 -9.32 6.63 -12.10
CA ASN A 98 -9.39 7.98 -12.65
C ASN A 98 -10.72 8.69 -12.38
N SER A 99 -11.73 8.02 -11.79
CA SER A 99 -12.96 8.68 -11.41
C SER A 99 -12.70 9.84 -10.43
N ALA A 100 -13.50 10.88 -10.52
CA ALA A 100 -13.37 12.06 -9.65
C ALA A 100 -13.48 11.69 -8.17
N GLU A 101 -14.39 10.77 -7.85
CA GLU A 101 -14.60 10.28 -6.48
C GLU A 101 -13.34 9.62 -5.91
N MET A 102 -12.72 8.69 -6.65
CA MET A 102 -11.53 7.98 -6.19
C MET A 102 -10.31 8.88 -6.08
N LYS A 103 -10.12 9.79 -7.05
CA LYS A 103 -9.03 10.78 -6.98
C LYS A 103 -9.18 11.69 -5.76
N ILE A 104 -10.37 12.21 -5.51
CA ILE A 104 -10.65 13.05 -4.33
C ILE A 104 -10.40 12.25 -3.04
N ALA A 105 -10.90 11.01 -2.96
CA ALA A 105 -10.69 10.17 -1.79
C ALA A 105 -9.21 9.93 -1.49
N LEU A 106 -8.41 9.58 -2.52
CA LEU A 106 -6.97 9.35 -2.36
C LEU A 106 -6.23 10.63 -1.98
N THR A 107 -6.43 11.72 -2.74
CA THR A 107 -5.69 12.96 -2.51
C THR A 107 -6.02 13.60 -1.17
N SER A 108 -7.30 13.60 -0.76
CA SER A 108 -7.70 14.15 0.54
C SER A 108 -7.20 13.30 1.71
N THR A 109 -7.26 11.96 1.60
CA THR A 109 -6.77 11.08 2.66
C THR A 109 -5.26 11.19 2.83
N LEU A 110 -4.51 11.12 1.73
CA LEU A 110 -3.05 11.19 1.78
C LEU A 110 -2.57 12.58 2.18
N GLY A 111 -3.20 13.64 1.66
CA GLY A 111 -2.89 15.01 2.05
C GLY A 111 -3.14 15.27 3.53
N PHE A 112 -4.22 14.72 4.11
CA PHE A 112 -4.49 14.77 5.54
C PHE A 112 -3.41 14.06 6.37
N LEU A 113 -2.95 12.88 5.91
CA LEU A 113 -1.98 12.06 6.65
C LEU A 113 -0.56 12.64 6.59
N SER A 114 -0.17 13.30 5.51
CA SER A 114 1.22 13.69 5.25
C SER A 114 1.46 15.20 5.18
N ASP A 115 0.41 15.99 5.03
CA ASP A 115 0.45 17.42 4.69
C ASP A 115 1.12 17.72 3.33
N ASP A 116 1.15 16.75 2.42
CA ASP A 116 1.65 16.93 1.05
C ASP A 116 0.49 17.09 0.05
N ASN A 117 0.80 17.63 -1.13
CA ASN A 117 -0.12 17.69 -2.25
C ASN A 117 0.09 16.45 -3.14
N TYR A 118 -1.01 15.81 -3.51
CA TYR A 118 -0.97 14.61 -4.35
C TYR A 118 -1.76 14.82 -5.64
N GLU A 119 -1.18 14.35 -6.74
CA GLU A 119 -1.85 14.20 -8.02
C GLU A 119 -1.65 12.78 -8.53
N PHE A 120 -2.70 12.16 -9.08
CA PHE A 120 -2.64 10.80 -9.63
C PHE A 120 -3.08 10.76 -11.08
N THR A 121 -2.27 10.10 -11.90
CA THR A 121 -2.60 9.67 -13.24
C THR A 121 -2.55 8.13 -13.30
N PHE A 122 -3.71 7.50 -13.49
CA PHE A 122 -3.79 6.05 -13.59
C PHE A 122 -3.79 5.61 -15.04
N VAL A 123 -2.87 4.71 -15.40
CA VAL A 123 -2.73 4.14 -16.74
C VAL A 123 -3.03 2.65 -16.72
N LYS A 124 -3.33 2.07 -17.88
CA LYS A 124 -3.57 0.63 -17.97
C LYS A 124 -2.29 -0.15 -17.69
N LEU A 125 -2.38 -1.15 -16.82
CA LEU A 125 -1.34 -2.13 -16.61
C LEU A 125 -1.23 -3.02 -17.89
N GLU A 126 -0.06 -3.03 -18.54
CA GLU A 126 0.13 -3.76 -19.81
C GLU A 126 0.41 -5.26 -19.57
N GLN A 127 1.15 -5.57 -18.52
CA GLN A 127 1.47 -6.95 -18.15
C GLN A 127 0.95 -7.21 -16.73
N ASP A 128 -0.20 -7.85 -16.63
CA ASP A 128 -0.65 -8.39 -15.37
C ASP A 128 0.16 -9.67 -15.10
N HIS A 129 1.07 -9.61 -14.14
CA HIS A 129 1.66 -10.84 -13.62
C HIS A 129 0.54 -11.54 -12.86
N SER A 130 -0.13 -12.48 -13.56
CA SER A 130 -1.22 -13.25 -12.98
C SER A 130 -0.72 -13.90 -11.69
N ILE A 131 -1.13 -13.32 -10.58
CA ILE A 131 -0.96 -13.98 -9.29
C ILE A 131 -1.76 -15.26 -9.41
N GLN A 132 -1.11 -16.40 -9.21
CA GLN A 132 -1.76 -17.68 -9.29
C GLN A 132 -2.95 -17.67 -8.32
N ASP A 133 -4.16 -17.78 -8.87
CA ASP A 133 -5.37 -17.83 -8.07
C ASP A 133 -5.23 -18.99 -7.07
N TYR A 134 -5.51 -18.69 -5.81
CA TYR A 134 -5.56 -19.72 -4.80
C TYR A 134 -6.71 -20.69 -5.14
N LEU A 135 -6.43 -21.98 -5.15
CA LEU A 135 -7.49 -22.96 -5.28
C LEU A 135 -8.45 -22.76 -4.11
N GLU A 136 -9.67 -22.32 -4.39
CA GLU A 136 -10.71 -22.17 -3.37
C GLU A 136 -11.09 -23.56 -2.85
N PHE A 137 -10.43 -23.99 -1.78
CA PHE A 137 -10.91 -25.12 -1.00
C PHE A 137 -12.03 -24.59 -0.11
N ASN A 138 -13.26 -24.85 -0.50
CA ASN A 138 -14.44 -24.48 0.28
C ASN A 138 -14.38 -24.98 1.74
N ASP A 139 -13.63 -26.05 2.00
CA ASP A 139 -13.49 -26.66 3.33
C ASP A 139 -12.58 -25.87 4.30
N ALA A 140 -11.63 -25.07 3.80
CA ALA A 140 -10.72 -24.32 4.68
C ALA A 140 -11.40 -23.10 5.32
N GLN A 141 -12.37 -22.48 4.65
CA GLN A 141 -13.16 -21.38 5.22
C GLN A 141 -14.12 -21.85 6.31
N ASP A 142 -14.60 -23.08 6.22
CA ASP A 142 -15.48 -23.65 7.23
C ASP A 142 -14.73 -24.09 8.49
N MET A 143 -13.46 -24.48 8.38
CA MET A 143 -12.66 -24.97 9.50
C MET A 143 -12.25 -23.88 10.49
N TYR A 144 -12.00 -22.64 10.03
CA TYR A 144 -11.61 -21.52 10.89
C TYR A 144 -12.71 -20.45 11.02
N GLY A 145 -13.78 -20.56 10.27
CA GLY A 145 -14.85 -19.56 10.17
C GLY A 145 -14.38 -18.25 9.52
N ARG A 146 -15.32 -17.40 9.10
CA ARG A 146 -14.98 -16.09 8.54
C ARG A 146 -14.59 -15.13 9.64
N PRO A 147 -13.48 -14.36 9.47
CA PRO A 147 -13.14 -13.29 10.39
C PRO A 147 -14.27 -12.24 10.44
N GLU A 148 -14.53 -11.73 11.63
CA GLU A 148 -15.57 -10.72 11.87
C GLU A 148 -14.95 -9.33 12.12
N GLN A 149 -13.66 -9.33 12.53
CA GLN A 149 -12.94 -8.11 12.87
C GLN A 149 -11.47 -8.19 12.43
N VAL A 150 -10.93 -7.06 12.00
CA VAL A 150 -9.49 -6.87 11.76
C VAL A 150 -8.94 -5.93 12.82
N VAL A 151 -7.89 -6.36 13.51
CA VAL A 151 -7.25 -5.58 14.57
C VAL A 151 -5.80 -5.32 14.19
N MET A 152 -5.42 -4.02 14.16
CA MET A 152 -4.02 -3.64 14.00
C MET A 152 -3.26 -3.95 15.28
N PHE A 153 -2.24 -4.80 15.18
CA PHE A 153 -1.49 -5.29 16.32
C PHE A 153 -0.02 -4.86 16.22
N SER A 154 0.37 -3.94 17.10
CA SER A 154 1.75 -3.42 17.14
C SER A 154 2.67 -4.15 18.12
N GLY A 155 2.13 -5.12 18.89
CA GLY A 155 2.84 -5.79 19.99
C GLY A 155 2.91 -4.96 21.28
N GLY A 156 2.28 -3.78 21.32
CA GLY A 156 2.15 -2.95 22.51
C GLY A 156 0.94 -3.34 23.38
N LEU A 157 0.92 -2.84 24.62
CA LEU A 157 -0.13 -3.18 25.59
C LEU A 157 -1.53 -2.76 25.11
N ASP A 158 -1.66 -1.60 24.49
CA ASP A 158 -2.95 -1.08 24.03
C ASP A 158 -3.52 -1.95 22.89
N SER A 159 -2.68 -2.34 21.93
CA SER A 159 -3.10 -3.22 20.84
C SER A 159 -3.43 -4.64 21.32
N LEU A 160 -2.72 -5.11 22.37
CA LEU A 160 -3.05 -6.38 23.02
C LEU A 160 -4.38 -6.29 23.76
N ALA A 161 -4.61 -5.23 24.54
CA ALA A 161 -5.86 -5.01 25.25
C ALA A 161 -7.05 -4.95 24.28
N GLY A 162 -6.93 -4.20 23.16
CA GLY A 162 -7.95 -4.14 22.13
C GLY A 162 -8.24 -5.49 21.48
N ALA A 163 -7.20 -6.26 21.17
CA ALA A 163 -7.36 -7.61 20.61
C ALA A 163 -8.05 -8.57 21.61
N LEU A 164 -7.67 -8.51 22.89
CA LEU A 164 -8.30 -9.33 23.94
C LEU A 164 -9.76 -8.93 24.18
N ASP A 165 -10.09 -7.64 24.14
CA ASP A 165 -11.49 -7.21 24.25
C ASP A 165 -12.36 -7.78 23.14
N GLU A 166 -11.88 -7.70 21.87
CA GLU A 166 -12.61 -8.27 20.74
C GLU A 166 -12.81 -9.78 20.85
N VAL A 167 -11.79 -10.52 21.30
CA VAL A 167 -11.85 -11.99 21.43
C VAL A 167 -12.63 -12.44 22.66
N LEU A 168 -12.35 -11.86 23.82
CA LEU A 168 -12.88 -12.35 25.10
C LEU A 168 -14.22 -11.73 25.45
N SER A 169 -14.38 -10.42 25.28
CA SER A 169 -15.59 -9.69 25.64
C SER A 169 -16.63 -9.75 24.53
N GLN A 170 -16.22 -9.43 23.30
CA GLN A 170 -17.11 -9.42 22.15
C GLN A 170 -17.28 -10.80 21.50
N LYS A 171 -16.43 -11.76 21.83
CA LYS A 171 -16.40 -13.14 21.28
C LYS A 171 -16.34 -13.18 19.77
N ARG A 172 -15.65 -12.21 19.15
CA ARG A 172 -15.47 -12.11 17.70
C ARG A 172 -14.24 -12.88 17.23
N ARG A 173 -14.32 -13.41 16.03
CA ARG A 173 -13.16 -13.97 15.33
C ARG A 173 -12.37 -12.84 14.71
N VAL A 174 -11.12 -12.68 15.13
CA VAL A 174 -10.28 -11.57 14.72
C VAL A 174 -9.11 -12.02 13.84
N VAL A 175 -8.73 -11.17 12.89
CA VAL A 175 -7.45 -11.25 12.19
C VAL A 175 -6.55 -10.15 12.76
N LEU A 176 -5.37 -10.53 13.22
CA LEU A 176 -4.37 -9.59 13.67
C LEU A 176 -3.47 -9.20 12.48
N VAL A 177 -3.34 -7.90 12.25
CA VAL A 177 -2.46 -7.37 11.19
C VAL A 177 -1.33 -6.59 11.85
N THR A 178 -0.09 -7.02 11.59
CA THR A 178 1.13 -6.39 12.12
C THR A 178 1.94 -5.79 10.99
N HIS A 179 2.35 -4.54 11.13
CA HIS A 179 3.35 -3.94 10.27
C HIS A 179 4.73 -4.06 10.92
N THR A 180 5.66 -4.75 10.25
CA THR A 180 7.03 -4.92 10.73
C THR A 180 7.98 -4.08 9.88
N ALA A 181 8.35 -2.91 10.36
CA ALA A 181 9.23 -1.99 9.64
C ALA A 181 10.70 -2.45 9.59
N THR A 182 11.14 -3.24 10.57
CA THR A 182 12.52 -3.73 10.64
C THR A 182 12.57 -5.17 11.18
N PRO A 183 13.57 -6.00 10.74
CA PRO A 183 13.74 -7.36 11.25
C PRO A 183 13.91 -7.48 12.77
N LYS A 184 14.38 -6.42 13.43
CA LYS A 184 14.57 -6.39 14.89
C LYS A 184 13.25 -6.42 15.68
N LEU A 185 12.11 -6.12 15.06
CA LEU A 185 10.80 -6.19 15.70
C LEU A 185 10.21 -7.61 15.70
N ASN A 186 10.68 -8.49 14.81
CA ASN A 186 10.18 -9.88 14.73
C ASN A 186 10.46 -10.73 15.97
N THR A 187 11.37 -10.31 16.85
CA THR A 187 11.70 -11.04 18.09
C THR A 187 10.80 -10.69 19.27
N ARG A 188 9.83 -9.78 19.10
CA ARG A 188 8.92 -9.31 20.16
C ARG A 188 7.48 -9.78 20.00
N HIS A 189 7.20 -10.58 18.95
CA HIS A 189 5.84 -11.08 18.66
C HIS A 189 5.71 -12.57 18.85
#